data_e9bf8c4affa2979cadd02135b0a46e5a
#
_entry.id   e9bf8c4affa2979cadd02135b0a46e5a
#
_cell.length_a   1.000
_cell.length_b   1.000
_cell.length_c   1.000
_cell.angle_alpha   90.00
_cell.angle_beta   90.00
_cell.angle_gamma   90.00
#
_symmetry.space_group_name_H-M   'P 1'
#
loop_
_entity.id
_entity.type
_entity.pdbx_description
1 polymer ?
#
loop_
_entity_poly.entity_id
_entity_poly.type
_entity_poly.pdbx_seq_one_letter_code
_entity_poly.pdbx_strand_id
1 'polypeptide(L)'
;NIPFNSVKIYDRRYNELNPYIHDYFFIKSLDLAKPGGIIAFITSKGILDRKDESLREYIARRAEFIGAIRLPNTAFKMLAGTEVTADIVFLKKRVAPMQLDRANTPSWIQTDMERGKWIPYNRYFMDHPEMLMGKMESSRNMYGSEDGTACIAPEGFDLYEHLSGAVESLYARFSSEPDVEPLEETEEEQPDDYEDAPEGTRNFTFVVKDGEIYYCEKNKLIPQPYT
;
A
#
# COMPACT_ATOMS: atom_id res chain seq x y z
N ASN A 1 6.27 3.58 3.33
CA ASN A 1 6.86 4.31 2.20
C ASN A 1 7.50 3.30 1.25
N ILE A 2 7.02 3.26 0.01
CA ILE A 2 7.48 2.31 -1.00
C ILE A 2 8.48 3.02 -1.92
N PRO A 3 9.59 2.34 -2.31
CA PRO A 3 10.54 2.92 -3.26
C PRO A 3 9.89 3.22 -4.62
N PHE A 4 10.10 4.42 -5.16
CA PHE A 4 9.63 4.83 -6.48
C PHE A 4 10.70 4.47 -7.52
N ASN A 5 10.66 3.24 -8.02
CA ASN A 5 11.64 2.75 -8.99
C ASN A 5 10.99 1.75 -9.97
N SER A 6 11.51 1.69 -11.18
CA SER A 6 11.05 0.77 -12.24
C SER A 6 11.82 -0.56 -12.26
N VAL A 7 12.52 -0.91 -11.18
CA VAL A 7 13.25 -2.19 -11.08
C VAL A 7 12.26 -3.33 -10.89
N LYS A 8 12.48 -4.42 -11.63
CA LYS A 8 11.77 -5.69 -11.42
C LYS A 8 12.40 -6.46 -10.27
N ILE A 9 11.55 -7.06 -9.43
CA ILE A 9 11.99 -7.88 -8.31
C ILE A 9 11.89 -9.35 -8.69
N TYR A 10 12.98 -10.08 -8.44
CA TYR A 10 13.00 -11.53 -8.56
C TYR A 10 12.77 -12.14 -7.17
N ASP A 11 11.58 -12.70 -6.97
CA ASP A 11 11.23 -13.51 -5.80
C ASP A 11 10.51 -14.76 -6.32
N ARG A 12 11.05 -15.95 -6.05
CA ARG A 12 10.55 -17.23 -6.58
C ARG A 12 9.04 -17.41 -6.39
N ARG A 13 8.49 -16.89 -5.31
CA ARG A 13 7.06 -16.98 -4.98
C ARG A 13 6.19 -16.13 -5.88
N TYR A 14 6.73 -15.00 -6.41
CA TYR A 14 5.97 -14.00 -7.15
C TYR A 14 6.45 -13.76 -8.58
N ASN A 15 7.39 -14.59 -9.07
CA ASN A 15 7.98 -14.42 -10.40
C ASN A 15 6.97 -14.47 -11.54
N GLU A 16 5.91 -15.26 -11.40
CA GLU A 16 4.84 -15.32 -12.41
C GLU A 16 4.14 -13.98 -12.60
N LEU A 17 4.08 -13.14 -11.56
CA LEU A 17 3.51 -11.80 -11.62
C LEU A 17 4.50 -10.78 -12.20
N ASN A 18 5.79 -11.10 -12.30
CA ASN A 18 6.87 -10.24 -12.79
C ASN A 18 6.78 -8.80 -12.27
N PRO A 19 6.68 -8.59 -10.94
CA PRO A 19 6.29 -7.32 -10.35
C PRO A 19 7.42 -6.29 -10.43
N TYR A 20 7.07 -5.04 -10.63
CA TYR A 20 7.95 -3.93 -10.27
C TYR A 20 8.12 -3.85 -8.75
N ILE A 21 9.18 -3.20 -8.28
CA ILE A 21 9.45 -3.09 -6.83
C ILE A 21 8.26 -2.57 -6.04
N HIS A 22 7.56 -1.55 -6.54
CA HIS A 22 6.37 -1.00 -5.88
C HIS A 22 5.19 -1.99 -5.86
N ASP A 23 4.98 -2.77 -6.92
CA ASP A 23 3.96 -3.81 -6.99
C ASP A 23 4.27 -4.94 -5.99
N TYR A 24 5.55 -5.33 -5.93
CA TYR A 24 6.04 -6.36 -5.01
C TYR A 24 5.75 -6.03 -3.55
N PHE A 25 5.92 -4.77 -3.13
CA PHE A 25 5.59 -4.37 -1.76
C PHE A 25 4.11 -4.58 -1.43
N PHE A 26 3.19 -4.27 -2.34
CA PHE A 26 1.76 -4.55 -2.14
C PHE A 26 1.50 -6.03 -2.04
N ILE A 27 2.02 -6.82 -2.99
CA ILE A 27 1.82 -8.27 -3.07
C ILE A 27 2.36 -8.94 -1.79
N LYS A 28 3.61 -8.64 -1.42
CA LYS A 28 4.29 -9.21 -0.27
C LYS A 28 3.60 -8.85 1.05
N SER A 29 3.22 -7.59 1.21
CA SER A 29 2.55 -7.14 2.44
C SER A 29 1.17 -7.74 2.60
N LEU A 30 0.44 -7.95 1.51
CA LEU A 30 -0.83 -8.66 1.55
C LEU A 30 -0.67 -10.12 2.00
N ASP A 31 0.43 -10.77 1.64
CA ASP A 31 0.68 -12.14 2.09
C ASP A 31 1.12 -12.22 3.56
N LEU A 32 1.84 -11.20 4.04
CA LEU A 32 2.33 -11.14 5.42
C LEU A 32 1.29 -10.61 6.42
N ALA A 33 0.33 -9.81 5.95
CA ALA A 33 -0.69 -9.24 6.81
C ALA A 33 -1.65 -10.33 7.32
N LYS A 34 -1.98 -10.28 8.61
CA LYS A 34 -3.05 -11.10 9.19
C LYS A 34 -4.41 -10.72 8.59
N PRO A 35 -5.38 -11.64 8.52
CA PRO A 35 -6.76 -11.31 8.18
C PRO A 35 -7.30 -10.16 9.06
N GLY A 36 -8.00 -9.20 8.46
CA GLY A 36 -8.46 -7.98 9.13
C GLY A 36 -7.39 -6.92 9.37
N GLY A 37 -6.11 -7.23 9.18
CA GLY A 37 -4.99 -6.30 9.36
C GLY A 37 -5.03 -5.14 8.36
N ILE A 38 -4.61 -3.96 8.82
CA ILE A 38 -4.53 -2.74 8.02
C ILE A 38 -3.15 -2.60 7.40
N ILE A 39 -3.13 -2.27 6.12
CA ILE A 39 -1.93 -1.94 5.36
C ILE A 39 -2.07 -0.48 4.89
N ALA A 40 -1.07 0.35 5.20
CA ALA A 40 -1.01 1.73 4.75
C ALA A 40 0.31 2.00 4.04
N PHE A 41 0.24 2.54 2.83
CA PHE A 41 1.41 2.85 2.02
C PHE A 41 1.38 4.27 1.47
N ILE A 42 2.55 4.93 1.50
CA ILE A 42 2.82 6.07 0.63
C ILE A 42 3.51 5.51 -0.63
N THR A 43 2.89 5.75 -1.78
CA THR A 43 3.33 5.22 -3.07
C THR A 43 3.18 6.25 -4.18
N SER A 44 3.78 6.00 -5.34
CA SER A 44 3.55 6.85 -6.50
C SER A 44 2.11 6.71 -7.00
N LYS A 45 1.56 7.78 -7.60
CA LYS A 45 0.23 7.74 -8.24
C LYS A 45 0.08 6.60 -9.26
N GLY A 46 1.18 6.10 -9.82
CA GLY A 46 1.19 5.05 -10.82
C GLY A 46 0.56 3.73 -10.37
N ILE A 47 0.43 3.47 -9.06
CA ILE A 47 -0.29 2.28 -8.56
C ILE A 47 -1.77 2.38 -8.91
N LEU A 48 -2.39 3.52 -8.66
CA LEU A 48 -3.81 3.73 -8.91
C LEU A 48 -4.10 4.16 -10.35
N ASP A 49 -3.23 4.97 -10.98
CA ASP A 49 -3.46 5.57 -12.30
C ASP A 49 -2.97 4.72 -13.48
N ARG A 50 -2.22 3.63 -13.22
CA ARG A 50 -1.72 2.77 -14.29
C ARG A 50 -2.88 2.21 -15.12
N LYS A 51 -2.73 2.25 -16.45
CA LYS A 51 -3.72 1.73 -17.38
C LYS A 51 -3.94 0.21 -17.24
N ASP A 52 -2.87 -0.52 -16.89
CA ASP A 52 -2.94 -1.94 -16.53
C ASP A 52 -3.58 -2.11 -15.14
N GLU A 53 -4.68 -2.81 -15.08
CA GLU A 53 -5.51 -3.02 -13.87
C GLU A 53 -5.09 -4.26 -13.05
N SER A 54 -4.22 -5.11 -13.57
CA SER A 54 -3.90 -6.44 -13.00
C SER A 54 -3.47 -6.40 -11.54
N LEU A 55 -2.63 -5.42 -11.14
CA LEU A 55 -2.25 -5.26 -9.74
C LEU A 55 -3.44 -4.87 -8.88
N ARG A 56 -4.28 -3.94 -9.33
CA ARG A 56 -5.46 -3.48 -8.57
C ARG A 56 -6.48 -4.60 -8.42
N GLU A 57 -6.69 -5.42 -9.44
CA GLU A 57 -7.49 -6.65 -9.34
C GLU A 57 -6.90 -7.64 -8.34
N TYR A 58 -5.57 -7.85 -8.38
CA TYR A 58 -4.88 -8.72 -7.42
C TYR A 58 -5.12 -8.25 -5.98
N ILE A 59 -4.99 -6.94 -5.75
CA ILE A 59 -5.24 -6.33 -4.44
C ILE A 59 -6.71 -6.50 -4.05
N ALA A 60 -7.65 -6.15 -4.92
CA ALA A 60 -9.09 -6.18 -4.63
C ALA A 60 -9.61 -7.58 -4.24
N ARG A 61 -9.04 -8.62 -4.84
CA ARG A 61 -9.35 -10.01 -4.45
C ARG A 61 -8.91 -10.34 -3.02
N ARG A 62 -7.83 -9.72 -2.51
CA ARG A 62 -7.18 -10.07 -1.24
C ARG A 62 -7.36 -9.05 -0.14
N ALA A 63 -7.71 -7.84 -0.49
CA ALA A 63 -7.96 -6.76 0.45
C ALA A 63 -9.19 -5.95 0.07
N GLU A 64 -9.78 -5.36 1.06
CA GLU A 64 -10.73 -4.29 0.92
C GLU A 64 -9.97 -2.98 0.77
N PHE A 65 -10.39 -2.14 -0.16
CA PHE A 65 -9.84 -0.81 -0.36
C PHE A 65 -10.60 0.16 0.54
N ILE A 66 -9.99 0.58 1.64
CA ILE A 66 -10.57 1.56 2.57
C ILE A 66 -10.62 2.92 1.91
N GLY A 67 -9.57 3.28 1.18
CA GLY A 67 -9.48 4.52 0.43
C GLY A 67 -8.05 4.93 0.15
N ALA A 68 -7.91 6.09 -0.49
CA ALA A 68 -6.62 6.71 -0.74
C ALA A 68 -6.71 8.24 -0.66
N ILE A 69 -5.61 8.89 -0.30
CA ILE A 69 -5.47 10.34 -0.31
C ILE A 69 -4.35 10.69 -1.28
N ARG A 70 -4.65 11.52 -2.27
CA ARG A 70 -3.66 11.98 -3.25
C ARG A 70 -3.04 13.29 -2.80
N LEU A 71 -1.74 13.24 -2.58
CA LEU A 71 -0.93 14.39 -2.17
C LEU A 71 -0.55 15.25 -3.38
N PRO A 72 -0.40 16.57 -3.21
CA PRO A 72 0.09 17.43 -4.27
C PRO A 72 1.55 17.09 -4.60
N ASN A 73 1.97 17.40 -5.83
CA ASN A 73 3.32 17.11 -6.29
C ASN A 73 4.42 17.81 -5.48
N THR A 74 4.07 18.87 -4.75
CA THR A 74 4.98 19.62 -3.87
C THR A 74 5.10 19.08 -2.46
N ALA A 75 4.31 18.05 -2.08
CA ALA A 75 4.28 17.53 -0.71
C ALA A 75 5.66 17.11 -0.17
N PHE A 76 6.54 16.62 -1.03
CA PHE A 76 7.89 16.17 -0.65
C PHE A 76 9.00 17.14 -1.09
N LYS A 77 8.66 18.29 -1.68
CA LYS A 77 9.63 19.23 -2.22
C LYS A 77 10.62 19.73 -1.16
N MET A 78 10.14 20.11 0.01
CA MET A 78 10.98 20.60 1.10
C MET A 78 11.80 19.49 1.78
N LEU A 79 11.28 18.27 1.86
CA LEU A 79 11.91 17.16 2.57
C LEU A 79 12.89 16.36 1.69
N ALA A 80 12.55 16.17 0.43
CA ALA A 80 13.29 15.31 -0.49
C ALA A 80 13.77 16.01 -1.76
N GLY A 81 13.50 17.30 -1.91
CA GLY A 81 13.91 18.08 -3.11
C GLY A 81 13.25 17.62 -4.41
N THR A 82 12.19 16.84 -4.34
CA THR A 82 11.50 16.27 -5.50
C THR A 82 10.04 16.70 -5.58
N GLU A 83 9.58 16.88 -6.83
CA GLU A 83 8.17 17.13 -7.12
C GLU A 83 7.56 15.88 -7.72
N VAL A 84 6.75 15.16 -6.93
CA VAL A 84 6.09 13.92 -7.33
C VAL A 84 4.71 13.81 -6.71
N THR A 85 3.72 13.53 -7.52
CA THR A 85 2.38 13.17 -7.01
C THR A 85 2.43 11.77 -6.41
N ALA A 86 2.04 11.68 -5.16
CA ALA A 86 2.01 10.44 -4.40
C ALA A 86 0.62 10.19 -3.80
N ASP A 87 0.31 8.93 -3.56
CA ASP A 87 -0.92 8.50 -2.93
C ASP A 87 -0.61 7.84 -1.57
N ILE A 88 -1.43 8.14 -0.56
CA ILE A 88 -1.50 7.36 0.67
C ILE A 88 -2.64 6.38 0.48
N VAL A 89 -2.34 5.09 0.42
CA VAL A 89 -3.32 4.02 0.16
C VAL A 89 -3.56 3.22 1.42
N PHE A 90 -4.83 2.96 1.75
CA PHE A 90 -5.25 2.19 2.92
C PHE A 90 -6.03 0.95 2.47
N LEU A 91 -5.59 -0.21 2.95
CA LEU A 91 -6.17 -1.51 2.64
C LEU A 91 -6.43 -2.29 3.93
N LYS A 92 -7.52 -3.09 3.95
CA LYS A 92 -7.80 -4.07 5.01
C LYS A 92 -7.71 -5.48 4.43
N LYS A 93 -6.84 -6.31 4.98
CA LYS A 93 -6.68 -7.69 4.51
C LYS A 93 -7.97 -8.47 4.67
N ARG A 94 -8.45 -9.11 3.60
CA ARG A 94 -9.62 -10.01 3.67
C ARG A 94 -9.29 -11.30 4.40
N VAL A 95 -10.27 -11.88 5.09
CA VAL A 95 -10.16 -13.21 5.69
C VAL A 95 -9.96 -14.27 4.61
N ALA A 96 -10.68 -14.17 3.51
CA ALA A 96 -10.55 -15.03 2.34
C ALA A 96 -10.56 -14.20 1.05
N PRO A 97 -9.82 -14.62 0.02
CA PRO A 97 -9.88 -13.95 -1.29
C PRO A 97 -11.28 -14.01 -1.88
N MET A 98 -11.73 -12.89 -2.45
CA MET A 98 -12.99 -12.83 -3.18
C MET A 98 -12.78 -13.06 -4.68
N GLN A 99 -13.80 -13.58 -5.36
CA GLN A 99 -13.84 -13.61 -6.82
C GLN A 99 -14.36 -12.26 -7.32
N LEU A 100 -13.67 -11.70 -8.30
CA LEU A 100 -14.14 -10.50 -9.00
C LEU A 100 -14.93 -10.94 -10.22
N ASP A 101 -16.09 -10.37 -10.39
CA ASP A 101 -16.93 -10.50 -11.58
C ASP A 101 -17.46 -9.12 -12.00
N ARG A 102 -18.22 -9.10 -13.08
CA ARG A 102 -18.70 -7.85 -13.67
C ARG A 102 -19.63 -7.05 -12.75
N ALA A 103 -20.29 -7.70 -11.79
CA ALA A 103 -21.26 -7.09 -10.88
C ALA A 103 -20.59 -6.54 -9.63
N ASN A 104 -19.45 -7.14 -9.21
CA ASN A 104 -18.79 -6.80 -7.95
C ASN A 104 -17.40 -6.15 -8.11
N THR A 105 -16.98 -5.84 -9.35
CA THR A 105 -15.69 -5.17 -9.59
C THR A 105 -15.76 -3.72 -9.09
N PRO A 106 -14.96 -3.34 -8.08
CA PRO A 106 -14.98 -1.99 -7.52
C PRO A 106 -14.48 -0.94 -8.52
N SER A 107 -15.05 0.27 -8.48
CA SER A 107 -14.72 1.37 -9.40
C SER A 107 -13.25 1.80 -9.30
N TRP A 108 -12.62 1.70 -8.12
CA TRP A 108 -11.23 2.08 -7.91
C TRP A 108 -10.20 1.20 -8.66
N ILE A 109 -10.62 0.07 -9.23
CA ILE A 109 -9.76 -0.72 -10.12
C ILE A 109 -9.53 0.02 -11.44
N GLN A 110 -10.48 0.83 -11.86
CA GLN A 110 -10.51 1.47 -13.17
C GLN A 110 -9.89 2.86 -13.14
N THR A 111 -9.32 3.24 -14.28
CA THR A 111 -8.98 4.62 -14.59
C THR A 111 -9.96 5.15 -15.63
N ASP A 112 -10.30 6.42 -15.54
CA ASP A 112 -11.21 7.09 -16.47
C ASP A 112 -10.69 8.49 -16.81
N MET A 113 -11.34 9.16 -17.77
CA MET A 113 -11.03 10.53 -18.12
C MET A 113 -12.04 11.49 -17.49
N GLU A 114 -11.54 12.51 -16.81
CA GLU A 114 -12.40 13.57 -16.31
C GLU A 114 -13.15 14.26 -17.47
N ARG A 115 -14.45 14.42 -17.32
CA ARG A 115 -15.29 15.06 -18.36
C ARG A 115 -14.76 16.46 -18.72
N GLY A 116 -14.51 16.67 -20.01
CA GLY A 116 -13.99 17.95 -20.52
C GLY A 116 -12.50 18.17 -20.33
N LYS A 117 -11.78 17.20 -19.74
CA LYS A 117 -10.34 17.19 -19.64
C LYS A 117 -9.80 15.86 -20.18
N TRP A 118 -8.67 15.90 -20.92
CA TRP A 118 -7.99 14.69 -21.39
C TRP A 118 -6.96 14.22 -20.36
N ILE A 119 -7.38 14.10 -19.09
CA ILE A 119 -6.52 13.76 -17.96
C ILE A 119 -6.99 12.46 -17.38
N PRO A 120 -6.33 11.31 -17.69
CA PRO A 120 -6.68 10.03 -17.11
C PRO A 120 -6.13 9.93 -15.70
N TYR A 121 -6.98 9.53 -14.75
CA TYR A 121 -6.58 9.14 -13.39
C TYR A 121 -7.60 8.17 -12.78
N ASN A 122 -7.31 7.65 -11.61
CA ASN A 122 -8.13 6.63 -10.99
C ASN A 122 -9.54 7.15 -10.69
N ARG A 123 -10.54 6.32 -11.04
CA ARG A 123 -11.95 6.62 -10.87
C ARG A 123 -12.33 6.91 -9.42
N TYR A 124 -11.64 6.29 -8.46
CA TYR A 124 -11.84 6.58 -7.04
C TYR A 124 -11.77 8.09 -6.73
N PHE A 125 -10.78 8.80 -7.27
CA PHE A 125 -10.62 10.23 -7.03
C PHE A 125 -11.64 11.09 -7.79
N MET A 126 -12.28 10.56 -8.82
CA MET A 126 -13.41 11.22 -9.48
C MET A 126 -14.68 11.09 -8.66
N ASP A 127 -14.86 9.92 -8.02
CA ASP A 127 -16.00 9.64 -7.15
C ASP A 127 -15.82 10.31 -5.75
N HIS A 128 -14.56 10.59 -5.36
CA HIS A 128 -14.15 11.15 -4.06
C HIS A 128 -13.18 12.33 -4.23
N PRO A 129 -13.64 13.48 -4.77
CA PRO A 129 -12.79 14.64 -4.99
C PRO A 129 -12.21 15.24 -3.70
N GLU A 130 -12.82 15.01 -2.55
CA GLU A 130 -12.34 15.40 -1.23
C GLU A 130 -11.02 14.69 -0.83
N MET A 131 -10.69 13.61 -1.52
CA MET A 131 -9.43 12.87 -1.32
C MET A 131 -8.28 13.39 -2.18
N LEU A 132 -8.52 14.41 -3.01
CA LEU A 132 -7.47 15.10 -3.77
C LEU A 132 -6.98 16.32 -2.99
N MET A 133 -5.71 16.34 -2.62
CA MET A 133 -5.08 17.50 -1.98
C MET A 133 -4.60 18.51 -3.04
N GLY A 134 -5.48 18.80 -4.00
CA GLY A 134 -5.22 19.70 -5.11
C GLY A 134 -6.11 19.39 -6.32
N LYS A 135 -5.68 19.83 -7.50
CA LYS A 135 -6.37 19.59 -8.78
C LYS A 135 -5.50 18.74 -9.69
N MET A 136 -6.14 17.80 -10.39
CA MET A 136 -5.44 17.05 -11.43
C MET A 136 -5.25 17.91 -12.66
N GLU A 137 -4.00 18.02 -13.10
CA GLU A 137 -3.60 18.80 -14.27
C GLU A 137 -2.64 18.00 -15.16
N SER A 138 -2.64 18.34 -16.45
CA SER A 138 -1.62 17.84 -17.36
C SER A 138 -0.27 18.42 -16.96
N SER A 139 0.73 17.60 -16.86
CA SER A 139 2.07 17.98 -16.45
C SER A 139 3.07 17.34 -17.40
N ARG A 140 4.08 18.10 -17.86
CA ARG A 140 5.23 17.50 -18.51
C ARG A 140 6.07 16.80 -17.47
N ASN A 141 6.29 15.50 -17.65
CA ASN A 141 7.23 14.78 -16.80
C ASN A 141 8.63 15.37 -16.92
N MET A 142 9.45 15.20 -15.88
CA MET A 142 10.88 15.56 -15.87
C MET A 142 11.64 14.92 -17.06
N TYR A 143 11.06 13.88 -17.68
CA TYR A 143 11.57 13.18 -18.86
C TYR A 143 10.89 13.59 -20.19
N GLY A 144 10.09 14.67 -20.20
CA GLY A 144 9.57 15.27 -21.44
C GLY A 144 8.40 14.55 -22.10
N SER A 145 7.78 13.54 -21.48
CA SER A 145 6.56 12.91 -22.03
C SER A 145 5.34 13.83 -21.80
N GLU A 146 4.56 14.06 -22.87
CA GLU A 146 3.37 14.93 -22.84
C GLU A 146 2.18 14.31 -22.09
N ASP A 147 2.26 13.02 -21.74
CA ASP A 147 1.18 12.27 -21.09
C ASP A 147 1.25 12.28 -19.55
N GLY A 148 2.04 13.19 -18.98
CA GLY A 148 2.18 13.34 -17.55
C GLY A 148 0.95 13.98 -16.91
N THR A 149 0.56 13.49 -15.74
CA THR A 149 -0.45 14.12 -14.88
C THR A 149 0.14 14.42 -13.51
N ALA A 150 -0.27 15.51 -12.88
CA ALA A 150 0.12 15.87 -11.54
C ALA A 150 -1.07 16.39 -10.73
N CYS A 151 -1.03 16.20 -9.42
CA CYS A 151 -1.91 16.88 -8.50
C CYS A 151 -1.25 18.19 -8.09
N ILE A 152 -1.84 19.32 -8.42
CA ILE A 152 -1.32 20.66 -8.18
C ILE A 152 -2.12 21.32 -7.07
N ALA A 153 -1.44 21.72 -5.99
CA ALA A 153 -2.08 22.50 -4.92
C ALA A 153 -2.37 23.92 -5.42
N PRO A 154 -3.57 24.48 -5.17
CA PRO A 154 -3.83 25.89 -5.43
C PRO A 154 -2.94 26.80 -4.58
N GLU A 155 -2.80 28.05 -5.00
CA GLU A 155 -2.09 29.07 -4.22
C GLU A 155 -2.79 29.26 -2.84
N GLY A 156 -1.99 29.28 -1.76
CA GLY A 156 -2.52 29.40 -0.39
C GLY A 156 -3.18 28.13 0.16
N PHE A 157 -3.00 26.98 -0.49
CA PHE A 157 -3.55 25.70 -0.04
C PHE A 157 -2.90 25.23 1.26
N ASP A 158 -3.70 25.06 2.31
CA ASP A 158 -3.26 24.43 3.56
C ASP A 158 -3.40 22.91 3.46
N LEU A 159 -2.27 22.24 3.23
CA LEU A 159 -2.24 20.78 3.12
C LEU A 159 -2.68 20.11 4.42
N TYR A 160 -2.33 20.66 5.58
CA TYR A 160 -2.65 20.04 6.87
C TYR A 160 -4.15 20.05 7.16
N GLU A 161 -4.81 21.17 6.92
CA GLU A 161 -6.27 21.31 7.10
C GLU A 161 -7.02 20.33 6.20
N HIS A 162 -6.69 20.30 4.91
CA HIS A 162 -7.36 19.42 3.94
C HIS A 162 -7.08 17.94 4.21
N LEU A 163 -5.84 17.61 4.61
CA LEU A 163 -5.47 16.24 4.96
C LEU A 163 -6.24 15.77 6.21
N SER A 164 -6.42 16.62 7.20
CA SER A 164 -7.20 16.31 8.40
C SER A 164 -8.65 15.98 8.05
N GLY A 165 -9.29 16.79 7.20
CA GLY A 165 -10.65 16.53 6.73
C GLY A 165 -10.78 15.24 5.91
N ALA A 166 -9.79 14.94 5.06
CA ALA A 166 -9.77 13.68 4.31
C ALA A 166 -9.62 12.46 5.24
N VAL A 167 -8.77 12.56 6.27
CA VAL A 167 -8.60 11.49 7.27
C VAL A 167 -9.88 11.27 8.06
N GLU A 168 -10.56 12.33 8.50
CA GLU A 168 -11.85 12.23 9.19
C GLU A 168 -12.91 11.54 8.30
N SER A 169 -12.96 11.88 7.02
CA SER A 169 -13.88 11.25 6.06
C SER A 169 -13.57 9.76 5.86
N LEU A 170 -12.28 9.38 5.81
CA LEU A 170 -11.88 7.97 5.74
C LEU A 170 -12.24 7.22 7.02
N TYR A 171 -11.99 7.83 8.18
CA TYR A 171 -12.29 7.22 9.47
C TYR A 171 -13.81 6.99 9.64
N ALA A 172 -14.63 7.96 9.27
CA ALA A 172 -16.07 7.83 9.34
C ALA A 172 -16.61 6.68 8.48
N ARG A 173 -16.04 6.48 7.27
CA ARG A 173 -16.40 5.34 6.40
C ARG A 173 -15.94 4.01 6.99
N PHE A 174 -14.72 3.95 7.50
CA PHE A 174 -14.17 2.74 8.11
C PHE A 174 -14.92 2.32 9.37
N SER A 175 -15.30 3.29 10.22
CA SER A 175 -16.01 3.03 11.49
C SER A 175 -17.49 2.69 11.31
N SER A 176 -18.08 2.96 10.14
CA SER A 176 -19.47 2.60 9.84
C SER A 176 -19.65 1.15 9.39
N GLU A 177 -18.56 0.45 9.07
CA GLU A 177 -18.62 -0.97 8.79
C GLU A 177 -18.74 -1.76 10.11
N PRO A 178 -19.61 -2.80 10.16
CA PRO A 178 -19.71 -3.63 11.36
C PRO A 178 -18.31 -4.21 11.64
N ASP A 179 -17.86 -4.02 12.89
CA ASP A 179 -16.66 -4.69 13.37
C ASP A 179 -16.80 -6.19 13.06
N VAL A 180 -15.93 -6.68 12.20
CA VAL A 180 -15.65 -8.12 12.19
C VAL A 180 -15.11 -8.38 13.59
N GLU A 181 -15.86 -9.17 14.38
CA GLU A 181 -15.39 -9.60 15.72
C GLU A 181 -13.91 -9.91 15.58
N PRO A 182 -13.05 -9.32 16.42
CA PRO A 182 -11.64 -9.64 16.39
C PRO A 182 -11.58 -11.17 16.45
N LEU A 183 -11.04 -11.80 15.41
CA LEU A 183 -10.68 -13.21 15.57
C LEU A 183 -9.91 -13.23 16.87
N GLU A 184 -10.46 -13.91 17.90
CA GLU A 184 -9.75 -14.11 19.15
C GLU A 184 -8.33 -14.42 18.73
N GLU A 185 -7.39 -13.52 19.08
CA GLU A 185 -5.99 -13.84 18.93
C GLU A 185 -5.85 -15.12 19.74
N THR A 186 -5.96 -16.26 19.06
CA THR A 186 -5.28 -17.43 19.55
C THR A 186 -3.85 -16.92 19.58
N GLU A 187 -3.42 -16.43 20.74
CA GLU A 187 -2.01 -16.41 21.06
C GLU A 187 -1.58 -17.81 20.62
N GLU A 188 -0.91 -17.88 19.45
CA GLU A 188 -0.10 -19.05 19.21
C GLU A 188 0.81 -19.04 20.41
N GLU A 189 0.45 -19.86 21.40
CA GLU A 189 1.30 -20.20 22.51
C GLU A 189 2.61 -20.59 21.85
N GLN A 190 3.51 -19.60 21.76
CA GLN A 190 4.89 -19.93 21.42
C GLN A 190 5.28 -20.87 22.54
N PRO A 191 5.53 -22.14 22.23
CA PRO A 191 5.83 -23.07 23.30
C PRO A 191 6.95 -22.44 24.12
N ASP A 192 6.81 -22.43 25.43
CA ASP A 192 7.81 -21.96 26.39
C ASP A 192 9.16 -22.72 26.29
N ASP A 193 9.24 -23.64 25.35
CA ASP A 193 10.32 -24.59 25.08
C ASP A 193 11.42 -24.08 24.14
N TYR A 194 11.34 -22.84 23.62
CA TYR A 194 12.45 -22.32 22.83
C TYR A 194 13.65 -22.00 23.72
N GLU A 195 14.83 -22.45 23.26
CA GLU A 195 16.10 -22.23 23.92
C GLU A 195 16.42 -20.72 24.04
N ASP A 196 16.99 -20.32 25.17
CA ASP A 196 17.42 -18.93 25.36
C ASP A 196 18.55 -18.55 24.40
N ALA A 197 18.47 -17.35 23.85
CA ALA A 197 19.53 -16.84 23.00
C ALA A 197 20.82 -16.59 23.82
N PRO A 198 22.02 -16.86 23.24
CA PRO A 198 23.30 -16.56 23.89
C PRO A 198 23.38 -15.12 24.38
N GLU A 199 24.07 -14.90 25.52
CA GLU A 199 24.24 -13.57 26.09
C GLU A 199 24.88 -12.61 25.07
N GLY A 200 24.28 -11.43 24.92
CA GLY A 200 24.69 -10.43 23.92
C GLY A 200 24.05 -10.57 22.54
N THR A 201 23.24 -11.59 22.29
CA THR A 201 22.44 -11.70 21.06
C THR A 201 21.39 -10.60 21.03
N ARG A 202 21.31 -9.89 19.89
CA ARG A 202 20.27 -8.85 19.71
C ARG A 202 18.98 -9.50 19.23
N ASN A 203 17.85 -9.04 19.78
CA ASN A 203 16.54 -9.38 19.23
C ASN A 203 16.42 -8.95 17.77
N PHE A 204 15.59 -9.65 17.00
CA PHE A 204 15.34 -9.44 15.57
C PHE A 204 16.56 -9.67 14.67
N THR A 205 17.48 -10.57 15.09
CA THR A 205 18.64 -11.01 14.28
C THR A 205 18.58 -12.52 14.06
N PHE A 206 19.29 -12.97 13.01
CA PHE A 206 19.51 -14.38 12.77
C PHE A 206 20.80 -14.86 13.44
N VAL A 207 20.74 -16.03 14.04
CA VAL A 207 21.87 -16.71 14.69
C VAL A 207 22.07 -18.07 14.05
N VAL A 208 23.32 -18.44 13.76
CA VAL A 208 23.65 -19.79 13.33
C VAL A 208 24.19 -20.55 14.54
N LYS A 209 23.56 -21.66 14.91
CA LYS A 209 23.97 -22.54 15.99
C LYS A 209 23.91 -23.99 15.49
N ASP A 210 24.99 -24.74 15.67
CA ASP A 210 25.12 -26.15 15.23
C ASP A 210 24.78 -26.41 13.75
N GLY A 211 25.00 -25.39 12.90
CA GLY A 211 24.71 -25.43 11.46
C GLY A 211 23.27 -25.13 11.08
N GLU A 212 22.42 -24.84 12.03
CA GLU A 212 21.02 -24.41 11.83
C GLU A 212 20.83 -22.92 12.03
N ILE A 213 19.84 -22.34 11.35
CA ILE A 213 19.52 -20.92 11.44
C ILE A 213 18.34 -20.72 12.38
N TYR A 214 18.52 -19.82 13.33
CA TYR A 214 17.51 -19.39 14.29
C TYR A 214 17.24 -17.90 14.16
N TYR A 215 16.00 -17.50 14.38
CA TYR A 215 15.63 -16.11 14.54
C TYR A 215 15.51 -15.78 16.02
N CYS A 216 16.16 -14.72 16.47
CA CYS A 216 16.12 -14.29 17.87
C CYS A 216 15.00 -13.30 18.09
N GLU A 217 14.01 -13.69 18.89
CA GLU A 217 12.90 -12.84 19.31
C GLU A 217 12.62 -13.04 20.80
N LYS A 218 12.42 -11.96 21.54
CA LYS A 218 12.20 -11.99 23.02
C LYS A 218 13.25 -12.82 23.77
N ASN A 219 14.52 -12.74 23.33
CA ASN A 219 15.66 -13.53 23.86
C ASN A 219 15.50 -15.05 23.68
N LYS A 220 14.66 -15.51 22.77
CA LYS A 220 14.48 -16.93 22.43
C LYS A 220 14.98 -17.19 21.02
N LEU A 221 15.51 -18.39 20.80
CA LEU A 221 15.96 -18.87 19.49
C LEU A 221 14.83 -19.66 18.81
N ILE A 222 14.21 -19.06 17.81
CA ILE A 222 13.13 -19.67 17.02
C ILE A 222 13.75 -20.34 15.79
N PRO A 223 13.68 -21.67 15.65
CA PRO A 223 14.26 -22.38 14.52
C PRO A 223 13.61 -21.93 13.20
N GLN A 224 14.43 -21.72 12.18
CA GLN A 224 13.96 -21.35 10.85
C GLN A 224 14.10 -22.57 9.93
N PRO A 225 12.98 -23.17 9.48
CA PRO A 225 13.05 -24.32 8.59
C PRO A 225 13.66 -23.91 7.26
N TYR A 226 14.62 -24.69 6.80
CA TYR A 226 15.11 -24.58 5.43
C TYR A 226 13.98 -25.01 4.47
N THR A 227 13.55 -24.09 3.63
CA THR A 227 12.65 -24.38 2.50
C THR A 227 13.41 -24.33 1.19
#